data_15cc90630706b2ee49609aba69b2ca78
#
_entry.id   15cc90630706b2ee49609aba69b2ca78
#
_cell.length_a   1.000
_cell.length_b   1.000
_cell.length_c   1.000
_cell.angle_alpha   90.00
_cell.angle_beta   90.00
_cell.angle_gamma   90.00
#
_symmetry.space_group_name_H-M   'P 1'
#
loop_
_entity.id
_entity.type
_entity.pdbx_description
1 polymer ?
#
loop_
_entity_poly.entity_id
_entity_poly.type
_entity_poly.pdbx_seq_one_letter_code
_entity_poly.pdbx_strand_id
1 'polypeptide(L)'
;MIYQNNMEIKCIITDDEPIARKGLRRHIGKIDFLTIVGECEDAIQLNNMLNSVQADLLFLDIEMPDMSGLDFLESAQNTPKVIITSAYERYALRGYEFDVVDYLLKPISFSRFLKSCLLYTSPSPRDMRRS
;
A
#
# COMPACT_ATOMS: atom_id res chain seq x y z
N MET A 1 -9.34 -26.92 5.60
CA MET A 1 -9.38 -26.56 5.21
C MET A 1 -9.17 -26.00 4.32
N ILE A 2 -9.35 -25.88 4.08
CA ILE A 2 -9.15 -25.61 3.12
C ILE A 2 -9.32 -24.48 2.54
N TYR A 3 -9.45 -23.91 2.34
CA TYR A 3 -9.68 -22.88 1.58
C TYR A 3 -9.03 -21.70 1.97
N GLN A 4 -8.70 -21.59 2.98
CA GLN A 4 -8.13 -20.44 3.46
C GLN A 4 -6.81 -20.13 2.93
N ASN A 5 -6.11 -21.05 2.56
CA ASN A 5 -4.81 -20.79 2.08
C ASN A 5 -4.81 -20.21 0.71
N ASN A 6 -5.96 -19.96 0.18
CA ASN A 6 -6.00 -19.34 -1.13
C ASN A 6 -5.85 -17.86 -1.09
N MET A 7 -5.90 -17.26 0.08
CA MET A 7 -5.71 -15.84 0.17
C MET A 7 -4.24 -15.52 0.03
N GLU A 8 -3.88 -14.89 -1.07
CA GLU A 8 -2.55 -14.37 -1.25
C GLU A 8 -2.67 -12.97 -1.78
N ILE A 9 -2.13 -12.00 -1.07
CA ILE A 9 -2.19 -10.60 -1.46
C ILE A 9 -0.81 -10.20 -1.92
N LYS A 10 -0.72 -9.86 -3.19
CA LYS A 10 0.55 -9.50 -3.82
C LYS A 10 0.80 -8.01 -3.60
N CYS A 11 1.91 -7.69 -2.97
CA CYS A 11 2.22 -6.34 -2.54
C CYS A 11 3.40 -5.75 -3.27
N ILE A 12 3.32 -4.44 -3.57
CA ILE A 12 4.45 -3.67 -4.05
C ILE A 12 4.74 -2.61 -2.98
N ILE A 13 6.02 -2.42 -2.67
CA ILE A 13 6.48 -1.38 -1.77
C ILE A 13 7.13 -0.27 -2.59
N THR A 14 6.73 0.98 -2.37
CA THR A 14 7.33 2.12 -3.05
C THR A 14 7.73 3.18 -2.03
N ASP A 15 9.02 3.40 -1.88
CA ASP A 15 9.58 4.37 -0.93
C ASP A 15 11.02 4.60 -1.34
N ASP A 16 11.46 5.86 -1.34
CA ASP A 16 12.83 6.17 -1.77
C ASP A 16 13.85 5.88 -0.68
N GLU A 17 13.43 5.63 0.55
CA GLU A 17 14.35 5.39 1.65
C GLU A 17 14.51 3.89 1.90
N PRO A 18 15.75 3.38 1.80
CA PRO A 18 15.97 1.94 2.01
C PRO A 18 15.53 1.45 3.39
N ILE A 19 15.69 2.28 4.43
CA ILE A 19 15.31 1.88 5.77
C ILE A 19 13.80 1.73 5.88
N ALA A 20 13.05 2.61 5.23
CA ALA A 20 11.59 2.52 5.22
C ALA A 20 11.13 1.26 4.50
N ARG A 21 11.74 0.94 3.36
CA ARG A 21 11.39 -0.30 2.65
C ARG A 21 11.72 -1.52 3.48
N LYS A 22 12.85 -1.50 4.18
CA LYS A 22 13.22 -2.61 5.05
C LYS A 22 12.20 -2.82 6.16
N GLY A 23 11.72 -1.72 6.74
CA GLY A 23 10.70 -1.81 7.78
C GLY A 23 9.42 -2.44 7.29
N LEU A 24 8.95 -2.02 6.13
CA LEU A 24 7.75 -2.61 5.53
C LEU A 24 7.97 -4.07 5.19
N ARG A 25 9.15 -4.41 4.65
CA ARG A 25 9.48 -5.79 4.33
C ARG A 25 9.40 -6.68 5.57
N ARG A 26 9.89 -6.18 6.71
CA ARG A 26 9.84 -6.94 7.96
C ARG A 26 8.41 -7.15 8.43
N HIS A 27 7.58 -6.13 8.34
CA HIS A 27 6.18 -6.26 8.72
C HIS A 27 5.45 -7.24 7.81
N ILE A 28 5.65 -7.11 6.51
CA ILE A 28 5.01 -8.00 5.55
C ILE A 28 5.43 -9.44 5.80
N GLY A 29 6.70 -9.65 6.14
CA GLY A 29 7.20 -11.00 6.39
C GLY A 29 6.57 -11.70 7.56
N LYS A 30 5.90 -10.97 8.45
CA LYS A 30 5.22 -11.57 9.59
C LYS A 30 3.78 -11.97 9.30
N ILE A 31 3.28 -11.66 8.11
CA ILE A 31 1.87 -11.91 7.77
C ILE A 31 1.83 -12.91 6.62
N ASP A 32 1.29 -14.09 6.89
CA ASP A 32 1.37 -15.21 5.97
C ASP A 32 0.72 -14.95 4.61
N PHE A 33 -0.35 -14.17 4.58
CA PHE A 33 -1.07 -13.99 3.32
C PHE A 33 -0.56 -12.82 2.48
N LEU A 34 0.53 -12.18 2.89
CA LEU A 34 1.13 -11.09 2.10
C LEU A 34 2.40 -11.59 1.41
N THR A 35 2.53 -11.27 0.14
CA THR A 35 3.71 -11.64 -0.66
C THR A 35 4.22 -10.39 -1.36
N ILE A 36 5.51 -10.09 -1.21
CA ILE A 36 6.10 -8.95 -1.92
C ILE A 36 6.43 -9.39 -3.34
N VAL A 37 5.88 -8.70 -4.32
CA VAL A 37 6.19 -8.98 -5.72
C VAL A 37 7.08 -7.90 -6.35
N GLY A 38 7.34 -6.81 -5.63
CA GLY A 38 8.25 -5.81 -6.13
C GLY A 38 8.51 -4.70 -5.13
N GLU A 39 9.64 -4.01 -5.31
CA GLU A 39 10.00 -2.84 -4.53
C GLU A 39 10.49 -1.77 -5.47
N CYS A 40 10.05 -0.54 -5.24
CA CYS A 40 10.39 0.60 -6.09
C CYS A 40 10.90 1.75 -5.24
N GLU A 41 11.77 2.57 -5.83
CA GLU A 41 12.34 3.72 -5.14
C GLU A 41 11.67 5.02 -5.52
N ASP A 42 10.94 5.05 -6.64
CA ASP A 42 10.32 6.27 -7.10
C ASP A 42 9.13 5.95 -8.00
N ALA A 43 8.44 7.00 -8.44
CA ALA A 43 7.22 6.85 -9.23
C ALA A 43 7.49 6.25 -10.60
N ILE A 44 8.66 6.53 -11.19
CA ILE A 44 8.98 5.99 -12.50
C ILE A 44 9.13 4.48 -12.44
N GLN A 45 9.89 4.01 -11.43
CA GLN A 45 10.03 2.57 -11.25
C GLN A 45 8.69 1.91 -10.99
N LEU A 46 7.85 2.57 -10.19
CA LEU A 46 6.54 2.03 -9.89
C LEU A 46 5.68 1.92 -11.15
N ASN A 47 5.66 2.96 -11.96
CA ASN A 47 4.90 2.94 -13.19
C ASN A 47 5.34 1.80 -14.10
N ASN A 48 6.65 1.62 -14.24
CA ASN A 48 7.18 0.55 -15.06
C ASN A 48 6.81 -0.82 -14.50
N MET A 49 6.88 -0.96 -13.17
CA MET A 49 6.57 -2.23 -12.54
C MET A 49 5.10 -2.58 -12.70
N LEU A 50 4.21 -1.62 -12.58
CA LEU A 50 2.78 -1.87 -12.71
C LEU A 50 2.40 -2.33 -14.11
N ASN A 51 3.23 -2.03 -15.11
CA ASN A 51 3.00 -2.50 -16.47
C ASN A 51 3.40 -3.95 -16.68
N SER A 52 4.18 -4.51 -15.77
CA SER A 52 4.71 -5.87 -15.96
C SER A 52 4.37 -6.83 -14.83
N VAL A 53 3.91 -6.34 -13.69
CA VAL A 53 3.66 -7.17 -12.52
C VAL A 53 2.24 -6.95 -12.05
N GLN A 54 1.54 -8.04 -11.78
CA GLN A 54 0.22 -7.94 -11.17
C GLN A 54 0.36 -7.81 -9.67
N ALA A 55 -0.31 -6.82 -9.10
CA ALA A 55 -0.29 -6.60 -7.67
C ALA A 55 -1.69 -6.29 -7.18
N ASP A 56 -1.95 -6.64 -5.93
CA ASP A 56 -3.25 -6.40 -5.30
C ASP A 56 -3.21 -5.18 -4.40
N LEU A 57 -2.06 -4.90 -3.80
CA LEU A 57 -1.94 -3.88 -2.78
C LEU A 57 -0.63 -3.13 -2.97
N LEU A 58 -0.70 -1.82 -2.95
CA LEU A 58 0.46 -0.95 -3.12
C LEU A 58 0.67 -0.14 -1.86
N PHE A 59 1.87 -0.27 -1.26
CA PHE A 59 2.30 0.63 -0.19
C PHE A 59 3.05 1.76 -0.86
N LEU A 60 2.53 2.97 -0.75
CA LEU A 60 3.03 4.12 -1.52
C LEU A 60 3.38 5.27 -0.61
N ASP A 61 4.66 5.61 -0.60
CA ASP A 61 5.15 6.75 0.17
C ASP A 61 4.76 8.05 -0.54
N ILE A 62 4.38 9.06 0.24
CA ILE A 62 4.06 10.37 -0.33
C ILE A 62 5.34 11.13 -0.71
N GLU A 63 6.32 11.14 0.19
CA GLU A 63 7.53 11.96 -0.02
C GLU A 63 8.55 11.21 -0.87
N MET A 64 8.50 11.40 -2.16
CA MET A 64 9.46 10.81 -3.09
C MET A 64 10.01 11.88 -4.02
N PRO A 65 11.23 11.69 -4.55
CA PRO A 65 11.79 12.68 -5.45
C PRO A 65 11.03 12.74 -6.77
N ASP A 66 11.06 13.90 -7.40
CA ASP A 66 10.50 14.17 -8.73
C ASP A 66 8.99 14.14 -8.79
N MET A 67 8.34 13.12 -8.26
CA MET A 67 6.90 13.01 -8.25
C MET A 67 6.46 12.39 -6.94
N SER A 68 5.65 13.10 -6.16
CA SER A 68 5.16 12.57 -4.89
C SER A 68 4.19 11.43 -5.14
N GLY A 69 3.93 10.65 -4.07
CA GLY A 69 2.94 9.60 -4.17
C GLY A 69 1.56 10.11 -4.53
N LEU A 70 1.19 11.28 -3.99
CA LEU A 70 -0.11 11.87 -4.31
C LEU A 70 -0.20 12.29 -5.76
N ASP A 71 0.87 12.87 -6.29
CA ASP A 71 0.91 13.24 -7.71
C ASP A 71 0.82 12.00 -8.59
N PHE A 72 1.48 10.92 -8.17
CA PHE A 72 1.38 9.67 -8.91
C PHE A 72 -0.07 9.19 -8.95
N LEU A 73 -0.76 9.20 -7.83
CA LEU A 73 -2.15 8.75 -7.78
C LEU A 73 -3.06 9.62 -8.63
N GLU A 74 -2.77 10.92 -8.67
CA GLU A 74 -3.58 11.84 -9.46
C GLU A 74 -3.51 11.52 -10.95
N SER A 75 -2.35 11.09 -11.42
CA SER A 75 -2.15 10.84 -12.85
C SER A 75 -2.31 9.38 -13.24
N ALA A 76 -2.25 8.46 -12.30
CA ALA A 76 -2.26 7.03 -12.61
C ALA A 76 -3.67 6.52 -12.82
N GLN A 77 -3.79 5.47 -13.63
CA GLN A 77 -5.05 4.80 -13.86
C GLN A 77 -4.88 3.32 -13.56
N ASN A 78 -5.93 2.71 -13.07
CA ASN A 78 -5.94 1.25 -12.84
C ASN A 78 -4.86 0.81 -11.86
N THR A 79 -4.67 1.57 -10.78
CA THR A 79 -3.73 1.16 -9.76
C THR A 79 -4.33 0.08 -8.87
N PRO A 80 -3.49 -0.72 -8.20
CA PRO A 80 -3.99 -1.59 -7.14
C PRO A 80 -4.59 -0.77 -6.01
N LYS A 81 -5.19 -1.43 -5.05
CA LYS A 81 -5.58 -0.76 -3.81
C LYS A 81 -4.33 -0.19 -3.16
N VAL A 82 -4.48 0.96 -2.51
CA VAL A 82 -3.32 1.70 -2.01
C VAL A 82 -3.42 1.94 -0.52
N ILE A 83 -2.31 1.71 0.18
CA ILE A 83 -2.11 2.18 1.54
C ILE A 83 -0.98 3.21 1.45
N ILE A 84 -1.27 4.43 1.87
CA ILE A 84 -0.30 5.53 1.80
C ILE A 84 0.55 5.54 3.05
N THR A 85 1.84 5.79 2.89
CA THR A 85 2.74 6.02 4.03
C THR A 85 3.32 7.42 3.94
N SER A 86 3.57 8.04 5.08
CA SER A 86 4.11 9.40 5.12
C SER A 86 4.70 9.69 6.49
N ALA A 87 5.67 10.59 6.52
CA ALA A 87 6.20 11.11 7.78
C ALA A 87 5.34 12.27 8.30
N TYR A 88 4.37 12.75 7.52
CA TYR A 88 3.64 13.96 7.85
C TYR A 88 2.14 13.75 7.87
N GLU A 89 1.55 14.09 9.00
CA GLU A 89 0.12 13.93 9.21
C GLU A 89 -0.71 14.85 8.29
N ARG A 90 -0.13 15.98 7.90
CA ARG A 90 -0.87 16.98 7.13
C ARG A 90 -1.32 16.50 5.75
N TYR A 91 -0.76 15.40 5.26
CA TYR A 91 -1.15 14.90 3.95
C TYR A 91 -2.31 13.92 4.00
N ALA A 92 -2.81 13.60 5.20
CA ALA A 92 -3.84 12.57 5.32
C ALA A 92 -5.12 12.93 4.57
N LEU A 93 -5.55 14.20 4.68
CA LEU A 93 -6.80 14.60 4.02
C LEU A 93 -6.71 14.46 2.51
N ARG A 94 -5.57 14.86 1.93
CA ARG A 94 -5.41 14.70 0.50
C ARG A 94 -5.38 13.23 0.10
N GLY A 95 -4.78 12.40 0.94
CA GLY A 95 -4.73 10.97 0.66
C GLY A 95 -6.11 10.37 0.53
N TYR A 96 -7.03 10.77 1.39
CA TYR A 96 -8.37 10.20 1.36
C TYR A 96 -9.18 10.61 0.13
N GLU A 97 -8.76 11.65 -0.59
CA GLU A 97 -9.42 12.02 -1.84
C GLU A 97 -9.26 10.96 -2.92
N PHE A 98 -8.31 10.05 -2.76
CA PHE A 98 -7.98 9.06 -3.77
C PHE A 98 -8.53 7.67 -3.48
N ASP A 99 -9.45 7.55 -2.52
CA ASP A 99 -10.05 6.25 -2.21
C ASP A 99 -9.00 5.22 -1.80
N VAL A 100 -8.12 5.61 -0.90
CA VAL A 100 -7.09 4.69 -0.41
C VAL A 100 -7.65 3.84 0.71
N VAL A 101 -7.00 2.69 0.94
CA VAL A 101 -7.41 1.79 2.02
C VAL A 101 -7.11 2.42 3.38
N ASP A 102 -5.93 3.01 3.52
CA ASP A 102 -5.53 3.58 4.80
C ASP A 102 -4.35 4.51 4.59
N TYR A 103 -4.03 5.26 5.64
CA TYR A 103 -2.93 6.21 5.68
C TYR A 103 -2.09 5.88 6.90
N LEU A 104 -0.83 5.54 6.70
CA LEU A 104 0.07 5.14 7.79
C LEU A 104 1.13 6.22 8.04
N LEU A 105 1.19 6.69 9.27
CA LEU A 105 2.17 7.69 9.66
C LEU A 105 3.43 7.00 10.15
N LYS A 106 4.58 7.39 9.61
CA LYS A 106 5.86 6.84 10.03
C LYS A 106 6.27 7.41 11.38
N PRO A 107 6.93 6.65 12.24
CA PRO A 107 7.30 5.26 12.07
C PRO A 107 6.10 4.34 12.27
N ILE A 108 6.03 3.29 11.47
CA ILE A 108 4.86 2.42 11.44
C ILE A 108 5.08 1.21 12.34
N SER A 109 4.29 1.11 13.41
CA SER A 109 4.36 -0.07 14.28
C SER A 109 3.73 -1.26 13.58
N PHE A 110 4.09 -2.46 14.00
CA PHE A 110 3.49 -3.65 13.41
C PHE A 110 1.99 -3.71 13.66
N SER A 111 1.54 -3.36 14.85
CA SER A 111 0.11 -3.42 15.14
C SER A 111 -0.67 -2.47 14.25
N ARG A 112 -0.13 -1.28 13.99
CA ARG A 112 -0.80 -0.33 13.10
C ARG A 112 -0.80 -0.84 11.65
N PHE A 113 0.32 -1.43 11.24
CA PHE A 113 0.45 -2.03 9.91
C PHE A 113 -0.57 -3.16 9.72
N LEU A 114 -0.66 -4.04 10.70
CA LEU A 114 -1.60 -5.15 10.63
C LEU A 114 -3.02 -4.66 10.51
N LYS A 115 -3.37 -3.61 11.25
CA LYS A 115 -4.71 -3.05 11.17
C LYS A 115 -5.03 -2.58 9.75
N SER A 116 -4.09 -1.94 9.08
CA SER A 116 -4.27 -1.51 7.70
C SER A 116 -4.51 -2.70 6.77
N CYS A 117 -3.73 -3.75 6.95
CA CYS A 117 -3.90 -4.92 6.10
C CYS A 117 -5.25 -5.58 6.33
N LEU A 118 -5.72 -5.58 7.57
CA LEU A 118 -7.05 -6.13 7.86
C LEU A 118 -8.15 -5.27 7.26
N LEU A 119 -7.93 -3.95 7.16
CA LEU A 119 -8.88 -3.09 6.47
C LEU A 119 -8.97 -3.46 4.99
N TYR A 120 -7.84 -3.82 4.38
CA TYR A 120 -7.85 -4.24 2.99
C TYR A 120 -8.72 -5.48 2.78
N THR A 121 -8.71 -6.39 3.75
CA THR A 121 -9.43 -7.66 3.62
C THR A 121 -10.88 -7.57 4.07
N SER A 122 -11.27 -6.47 4.71
CA SER A 122 -12.63 -6.33 5.25
C SER A 122 -13.58 -5.79 4.18
N PRO A 123 -14.85 -6.20 4.21
CA PRO A 123 -15.81 -5.56 3.31
C PRO A 123 -16.02 -4.13 3.73
N SER A 124 -16.27 -3.26 2.76
CA SER A 124 -16.52 -1.87 3.07
C SER A 124 -17.91 -1.74 3.71
N PRO A 125 -18.14 -0.68 4.51
CA PRO A 125 -19.47 -0.45 5.07
C PRO A 125 -20.55 -0.36 3.99
N ARG A 126 -20.20 0.18 2.83
CA ARG A 126 -21.16 0.27 1.73
C ARG A 126 -21.57 -1.13 1.26
N ASP A 127 -20.62 -2.03 1.12
CA ASP A 127 -20.93 -3.39 0.69
C ASP A 127 -21.78 -4.10 1.73
N MET A 128 -21.49 -3.87 3.00
CA MET A 128 -22.25 -4.50 4.07
C MET A 128 -23.70 -4.03 4.06
N ARG A 129 -23.93 -2.75 3.74
CA ARG A 129 -25.29 -2.24 3.72
C ARG A 129 -26.12 -2.78 2.56
N ARG A 130 -25.45 -3.25 1.52
CA ARG A 130 -26.17 -3.76 0.38
C ARG A 130 -26.61 -5.20 0.57
N SER A 131 -26.04 -5.86 1.50
CA SER A 131 -26.45 -7.23 1.77
C SER A 131 -27.49 -7.23 2.86
#